data_b6c5ffa88e5a5c9b5ed4f8c752e09c79
#
_entry.id   b6c5ffa88e5a5c9b5ed4f8c752e09c79
#
_cell.length_a   1.000
_cell.length_b   1.000
_cell.length_c   1.000
_cell.angle_alpha   90.00
_cell.angle_beta   90.00
_cell.angle_gamma   90.00
#
_symmetry.space_group_name_H-M   'P 1'
#
loop_
_entity.id
_entity.type
_entity.pdbx_description
1 polymer ?
#
loop_
_entity_poly.entity_id
_entity_poly.type
_entity_poly.pdbx_seq_one_letter_code
_entity_poly.pdbx_strand_id
1 'polypeptide(L)'
;LNTDAVVTLNDVKVHYPVKEGALQRVTGHVKAVDGVDLSIARGKTLGLVGESGCGKTTLGRVIAALVAPTGGDIWMDLSAQQQLDVNRLRDLSESEMSTTDRDLWKQLTLNNRLGSMSKEKQRQFRRNCQVVFQDAFSSLNPRQLVRDIVGRPLRVHEQLSGEELDRRVIELLEKVGLGAEHLLRFPHQFSGGQRQRISIARALALNPEFVILDEPTSALDVSVQAQILNLLVELQAEMGLTYLFITHDLGVVQHMADDIAVMYLGQIVEYGPTDQVFDNPLHPYSRVLRDSNPTLEGERNRDWELSGTVPNPIDPPHGCRLHPRCPVAAAACGWSVSDALSRTEENSPVLFETIKTIERVDDFNAQVAFDNEDGARAFVDQLTNSSMNNAMPIPPTVSGSSVTLAFNEVKDASLEQIQKDRWSSCIRSQENGLLPELVKTPQVNEKEGQ
;
A
#
# COMPACT_ATOMS: atom_id res chain seq x y z
N LEU A 1 -14.05 3.62 -13.63
CA LEU A 1 -13.72 5.01 -13.28
C LEU A 1 -13.72 5.85 -14.55
N ASN A 2 -14.77 6.66 -14.76
CA ASN A 2 -14.97 7.48 -15.98
C ASN A 2 -14.60 8.96 -15.71
N THR A 3 -13.53 9.21 -14.97
CA THR A 3 -13.08 10.56 -14.61
C THR A 3 -11.68 10.80 -15.16
N ASP A 4 -11.36 12.05 -15.46
CA ASP A 4 -10.00 12.45 -15.81
C ASP A 4 -9.05 12.08 -14.68
N ALA A 5 -8.04 11.29 -14.98
CA ALA A 5 -7.07 10.80 -14.03
C ALA A 5 -5.71 11.49 -14.23
N VAL A 6 -5.14 11.98 -13.14
CA VAL A 6 -3.75 12.48 -13.15
C VAL A 6 -2.76 11.32 -13.25
N VAL A 7 -3.08 10.19 -12.60
CA VAL A 7 -2.28 8.97 -12.62
C VAL A 7 -3.19 7.76 -12.74
N THR A 8 -2.81 6.81 -13.60
CA THR A 8 -3.41 5.48 -13.70
C THR A 8 -2.31 4.43 -13.67
N LEU A 9 -2.45 3.46 -12.77
CA LEU A 9 -1.56 2.32 -12.61
C LEU A 9 -2.23 1.08 -13.15
N ASN A 10 -1.50 0.29 -13.93
CA ASN A 10 -1.95 -0.98 -14.45
C ASN A 10 -0.93 -2.07 -14.14
N ASP A 11 -1.30 -3.04 -13.31
CA ASP A 11 -0.48 -4.19 -12.88
C ASP A 11 0.94 -3.77 -12.44
N VAL A 12 1.06 -2.64 -11.72
CA VAL A 12 2.37 -2.08 -11.35
C VAL A 12 3.06 -2.97 -10.34
N LYS A 13 4.33 -3.32 -10.65
CA LYS A 13 5.19 -4.16 -9.79
C LYS A 13 6.51 -3.47 -9.50
N VAL A 14 6.97 -3.62 -8.24
CA VAL A 14 8.31 -3.23 -7.80
C VAL A 14 8.86 -4.34 -6.95
N HIS A 15 9.76 -5.12 -7.53
CA HIS A 15 10.40 -6.24 -6.89
C HIS A 15 11.89 -5.93 -6.69
N TYR A 16 12.34 -5.87 -5.43
CA TYR A 16 13.73 -5.61 -5.09
C TYR A 16 14.50 -6.91 -4.93
N PRO A 17 15.63 -7.12 -5.66
CA PRO A 17 16.42 -8.32 -5.53
C PRO A 17 17.09 -8.41 -4.16
N VAL A 18 16.94 -9.55 -3.48
CA VAL A 18 17.67 -9.90 -2.27
C VAL A 18 18.96 -10.61 -2.69
N LYS A 19 20.09 -10.10 -2.22
CA LYS A 19 21.41 -10.61 -2.57
C LYS A 19 22.08 -11.16 -1.33
N GLU A 20 22.54 -12.42 -1.40
CA GLU A 20 23.18 -13.12 -0.29
C GLU A 20 24.59 -13.62 -0.66
N GLY A 21 25.38 -13.82 0.39
CA GLY A 21 26.75 -14.36 0.29
C GLY A 21 27.76 -13.38 -0.30
N ALA A 22 29.03 -13.79 -0.29
CA ALA A 22 30.17 -12.98 -0.79
C ALA A 22 30.08 -12.69 -2.29
N LEU A 23 29.37 -13.51 -3.07
CA LEU A 23 29.19 -13.36 -4.52
C LEU A 23 27.92 -12.58 -4.87
N GLN A 24 27.20 -11.99 -3.90
CA GLN A 24 25.98 -11.19 -4.12
C GLN A 24 24.95 -11.90 -5.05
N ARG A 25 24.76 -13.23 -4.88
CA ARG A 25 23.79 -13.96 -5.68
C ARG A 25 22.38 -13.60 -5.27
N VAL A 26 21.49 -13.42 -6.27
CA VAL A 26 20.06 -13.16 -6.04
C VAL A 26 19.42 -14.44 -5.55
N THR A 27 18.89 -14.43 -4.32
CA THR A 27 18.20 -15.55 -3.68
C THR A 27 16.68 -15.40 -3.66
N GLY A 28 16.17 -14.17 -3.94
CA GLY A 28 14.75 -13.88 -3.96
C GLY A 28 14.50 -12.43 -4.35
N HIS A 29 13.22 -12.05 -4.36
CA HIS A 29 12.79 -10.68 -4.63
C HIS A 29 11.76 -10.24 -3.60
N VAL A 30 12.01 -9.14 -2.89
CA VAL A 30 11.00 -8.49 -2.04
C VAL A 30 9.93 -7.88 -2.95
N LYS A 31 8.72 -8.40 -2.90
CA LYS A 31 7.55 -7.93 -3.67
C LYS A 31 6.94 -6.70 -2.98
N ALA A 32 7.65 -5.56 -3.02
CA ALA A 32 7.25 -4.35 -2.31
C ALA A 32 5.96 -3.71 -2.87
N VAL A 33 5.75 -3.82 -4.17
CA VAL A 33 4.50 -3.53 -4.89
C VAL A 33 4.31 -4.69 -5.87
N ASP A 34 3.12 -5.28 -5.90
CA ASP A 34 2.91 -6.53 -6.63
C ASP A 34 1.52 -6.60 -7.26
N GLY A 35 1.40 -6.05 -8.47
CA GLY A 35 0.16 -6.07 -9.22
C GLY A 35 -0.85 -5.02 -8.76
N VAL A 36 -0.43 -3.76 -8.66
CA VAL A 36 -1.33 -2.67 -8.24
C VAL A 36 -1.99 -2.02 -9.46
N ASP A 37 -3.34 -2.09 -9.47
CA ASP A 37 -4.22 -1.30 -10.34
C ASP A 37 -4.87 -0.19 -9.53
N LEU A 38 -4.70 1.08 -9.94
CA LEU A 38 -5.19 2.23 -9.20
C LEU A 38 -5.30 3.46 -10.11
N SER A 39 -6.29 4.32 -9.88
CA SER A 39 -6.41 5.61 -10.56
C SER A 39 -6.60 6.74 -9.57
N ILE A 40 -5.94 7.88 -9.81
CA ILE A 40 -6.05 9.09 -8.99
C ILE A 40 -6.75 10.16 -9.80
N ALA A 41 -7.98 10.51 -9.39
CA ALA A 41 -8.80 11.49 -10.08
C ALA A 41 -8.26 12.92 -9.86
N ARG A 42 -8.33 13.74 -10.90
CA ARG A 42 -7.89 15.15 -10.86
C ARG A 42 -8.68 15.95 -9.84
N GLY A 43 -7.99 16.81 -9.07
CA GLY A 43 -8.58 17.67 -8.06
C GLY A 43 -9.08 16.94 -6.81
N LYS A 44 -8.80 15.64 -6.69
CA LYS A 44 -9.21 14.79 -5.58
C LYS A 44 -8.02 14.38 -4.71
N THR A 45 -8.32 13.99 -3.48
CA THR A 45 -7.35 13.35 -2.58
C THR A 45 -7.61 11.85 -2.53
N LEU A 46 -6.60 11.06 -2.93
CA LEU A 46 -6.57 9.62 -2.67
C LEU A 46 -5.76 9.35 -1.41
N GLY A 47 -6.38 8.77 -0.38
CA GLY A 47 -5.70 8.25 0.80
C GLY A 47 -5.12 6.86 0.52
N LEU A 48 -3.82 6.66 0.77
CA LEU A 48 -3.17 5.35 0.70
C LEU A 48 -2.76 4.93 2.10
N VAL A 49 -3.44 3.92 2.65
CA VAL A 49 -3.25 3.48 4.04
C VAL A 49 -2.81 2.02 4.15
N GLY A 50 -2.20 1.68 5.28
CA GLY A 50 -1.77 0.32 5.62
C GLY A 50 -0.65 0.31 6.65
N GLU A 51 -0.28 -0.87 7.16
CA GLU A 51 0.82 -1.05 8.12
C GLU A 51 2.16 -0.57 7.56
N SER A 52 3.12 -0.26 8.45
CA SER A 52 4.49 0.08 8.06
C SER A 52 5.11 -1.07 7.27
N GLY A 53 5.82 -0.75 6.18
CA GLY A 53 6.47 -1.76 5.32
C GLY A 53 5.57 -2.43 4.29
N CYS A 54 4.25 -2.13 4.20
CA CYS A 54 3.35 -2.78 3.22
C CYS A 54 3.54 -2.31 1.75
N GLY A 55 4.41 -1.31 1.50
CA GLY A 55 4.74 -0.85 0.13
C GLY A 55 4.30 0.56 -0.24
N LYS A 56 3.59 1.30 0.61
CA LYS A 56 3.03 2.65 0.34
C LYS A 56 4.04 3.66 -0.19
N THR A 57 5.13 3.87 0.56
CA THR A 57 6.23 4.79 0.17
C THR A 57 6.87 4.35 -1.15
N THR A 58 7.01 3.03 -1.39
CA THR A 58 7.53 2.51 -2.65
C THR A 58 6.60 2.86 -3.80
N LEU A 59 5.29 2.67 -3.63
CA LEU A 59 4.28 3.05 -4.63
C LEU A 59 4.31 4.55 -4.91
N GLY A 60 4.38 5.40 -3.88
CA GLY A 60 4.53 6.85 -4.04
C GLY A 60 5.80 7.23 -4.82
N ARG A 61 6.94 6.59 -4.53
CA ARG A 61 8.21 6.85 -5.25
C ARG A 61 8.18 6.42 -6.70
N VAL A 62 7.48 5.34 -7.01
CA VAL A 62 7.31 4.87 -8.41
C VAL A 62 6.42 5.83 -9.18
N ILE A 63 5.32 6.28 -8.60
CA ILE A 63 4.44 7.29 -9.20
C ILE A 63 5.21 8.60 -9.43
N ALA A 64 6.06 9.02 -8.49
CA ALA A 64 6.92 10.19 -8.64
C ALA A 64 8.07 10.02 -9.65
N ALA A 65 8.19 8.89 -10.32
CA ALA A 65 9.32 8.54 -11.19
C ALA A 65 10.71 8.62 -10.51
N LEU A 66 10.75 8.37 -9.20
CA LEU A 66 12.00 8.26 -8.42
C LEU A 66 12.56 6.83 -8.43
N VAL A 67 11.69 5.85 -8.63
CA VAL A 67 12.00 4.42 -8.77
C VAL A 67 11.32 3.92 -10.05
N ALA A 68 12.03 3.13 -10.85
CA ALA A 68 11.42 2.49 -12.01
C ALA A 68 10.59 1.27 -11.58
N PRO A 69 9.39 1.04 -12.16
CA PRO A 69 8.66 -0.20 -11.95
C PRO A 69 9.43 -1.38 -12.55
N THR A 70 9.29 -2.57 -11.96
CA THR A 70 9.84 -3.82 -12.49
C THR A 70 8.86 -4.53 -13.41
N GLY A 71 7.59 -4.13 -13.39
CA GLY A 71 6.51 -4.61 -14.26
C GLY A 71 5.33 -3.66 -14.24
N GLY A 72 4.42 -3.85 -15.20
CA GLY A 72 3.23 -3.02 -15.36
C GLY A 72 3.48 -1.64 -15.94
N ASP A 73 2.44 -0.82 -15.98
CA ASP A 73 2.43 0.47 -16.64
C ASP A 73 1.90 1.58 -15.74
N ILE A 74 2.51 2.75 -15.86
CA ILE A 74 2.07 3.98 -15.19
C ILE A 74 1.73 5.00 -16.27
N TRP A 75 0.50 5.41 -16.29
CA TRP A 75 -0.03 6.40 -17.22
C TRP A 75 -0.28 7.72 -16.50
N MET A 76 0.08 8.80 -17.15
CA MET A 76 -0.03 10.13 -16.61
C MET A 76 -0.95 10.98 -17.46
N ASP A 77 -1.80 11.77 -16.80
CA ASP A 77 -2.63 12.80 -17.43
C ASP A 77 -3.52 12.24 -18.56
N LEU A 78 -4.28 11.18 -18.24
CA LEU A 78 -5.25 10.58 -19.15
C LEU A 78 -6.62 11.24 -18.99
N SER A 79 -7.21 11.67 -20.12
CA SER A 79 -8.65 11.96 -20.15
C SER A 79 -9.48 10.68 -19.95
N ALA A 80 -10.74 10.82 -19.57
CA ALA A 80 -11.65 9.66 -19.41
C ALA A 80 -11.69 8.77 -20.68
N GLN A 81 -11.72 9.39 -21.88
CA GLN A 81 -11.69 8.63 -23.13
C GLN A 81 -10.38 7.90 -23.36
N GLN A 82 -9.23 8.53 -23.09
CA GLN A 82 -7.92 7.89 -23.21
C GLN A 82 -7.75 6.73 -22.22
N GLN A 83 -8.33 6.84 -21.03
CA GLN A 83 -8.34 5.75 -20.05
C GLN A 83 -9.11 4.52 -20.56
N LEU A 84 -10.28 4.74 -21.18
CA LEU A 84 -11.03 3.67 -21.85
C LEU A 84 -10.22 3.04 -22.99
N ASP A 85 -9.55 3.86 -23.81
CA ASP A 85 -8.71 3.39 -24.90
C ASP A 85 -7.51 2.57 -24.39
N VAL A 86 -6.82 3.02 -23.34
CA VAL A 86 -5.75 2.26 -22.69
C VAL A 86 -6.27 0.92 -22.16
N ASN A 87 -7.39 0.89 -21.46
CA ASN A 87 -7.98 -0.36 -20.94
C ASN A 87 -8.38 -1.33 -22.06
N ARG A 88 -8.87 -0.83 -23.20
CA ARG A 88 -9.24 -1.64 -24.35
C ARG A 88 -8.02 -2.19 -25.09
N LEU A 89 -6.95 -1.41 -25.21
CA LEU A 89 -5.81 -1.73 -26.08
C LEU A 89 -4.70 -2.50 -25.37
N ARG A 90 -4.57 -2.36 -24.04
CA ARG A 90 -3.45 -2.94 -23.28
C ARG A 90 -3.34 -4.47 -23.38
N ASP A 91 -4.48 -5.15 -23.50
CA ASP A 91 -4.55 -6.60 -23.50
C ASP A 91 -4.51 -7.20 -24.93
N LEU A 92 -4.47 -6.34 -25.96
CA LEU A 92 -4.38 -6.76 -27.35
C LEU A 92 -2.92 -6.93 -27.78
N SER A 93 -2.63 -8.03 -28.47
CA SER A 93 -1.36 -8.20 -29.16
C SER A 93 -1.27 -7.27 -30.40
N GLU A 94 -0.05 -6.96 -30.87
CA GLU A 94 0.11 -6.11 -32.08
C GLU A 94 -0.60 -6.67 -33.31
N SER A 95 -0.76 -8.00 -33.41
CA SER A 95 -1.47 -8.66 -34.51
C SER A 95 -2.99 -8.48 -34.45
N GLU A 96 -3.56 -8.29 -33.27
CA GLU A 96 -5.00 -8.09 -33.04
C GLU A 96 -5.41 -6.62 -33.20
N MET A 97 -4.45 -5.69 -33.11
CA MET A 97 -4.71 -4.27 -33.27
C MET A 97 -4.91 -3.89 -34.73
N SER A 98 -5.94 -3.09 -35.00
CA SER A 98 -6.08 -2.40 -36.28
C SER A 98 -4.94 -1.37 -36.49
N THR A 99 -4.75 -0.88 -37.71
CA THR A 99 -3.75 0.17 -37.99
C THR A 99 -4.04 1.42 -37.16
N THR A 100 -5.30 1.83 -37.03
CA THR A 100 -5.73 2.98 -36.21
C THR A 100 -5.45 2.74 -34.74
N ASP A 101 -5.69 1.53 -34.23
CA ASP A 101 -5.41 1.20 -32.83
C ASP A 101 -3.91 1.23 -32.51
N ARG A 102 -3.07 0.74 -33.44
CA ARG A 102 -1.60 0.81 -33.28
C ARG A 102 -1.10 2.26 -33.24
N ASP A 103 -1.62 3.12 -34.10
CA ASP A 103 -1.24 4.55 -34.09
C ASP A 103 -1.71 5.24 -32.81
N LEU A 104 -2.93 4.97 -32.35
CA LEU A 104 -3.46 5.49 -31.10
C LEU A 104 -2.63 4.99 -29.90
N TRP A 105 -2.35 3.69 -29.83
CA TRP A 105 -1.52 3.08 -28.77
C TRP A 105 -0.14 3.69 -28.72
N LYS A 106 0.50 3.88 -29.87
CA LYS A 106 1.80 4.53 -29.98
C LYS A 106 1.76 5.98 -29.49
N GLN A 107 0.73 6.75 -29.84
CA GLN A 107 0.55 8.13 -29.36
C GLN A 107 0.36 8.17 -27.84
N LEU A 108 -0.52 7.34 -27.28
CA LEU A 108 -0.74 7.25 -25.85
C LEU A 108 0.55 6.89 -25.12
N THR A 109 1.26 5.87 -25.59
CA THR A 109 2.52 5.40 -24.99
C THR A 109 3.58 6.51 -24.96
N LEU A 110 3.80 7.23 -26.05
CA LEU A 110 4.80 8.30 -26.15
C LEU A 110 4.44 9.57 -25.36
N ASN A 111 3.16 9.84 -25.17
CA ASN A 111 2.71 11.05 -24.50
C ASN A 111 2.43 10.86 -23.02
N ASN A 112 1.91 9.70 -22.61
CA ASN A 112 1.29 9.50 -21.32
C ASN A 112 1.91 8.36 -20.50
N ARG A 113 2.60 7.35 -21.12
CA ARG A 113 3.20 6.24 -20.38
C ARG A 113 4.56 6.63 -19.79
N LEU A 114 4.66 6.57 -18.46
CA LEU A 114 5.83 6.95 -17.70
C LEU A 114 7.11 6.24 -18.16
N GLY A 115 7.98 6.05 -18.43
CA GLY A 115 9.12 5.29 -18.94
C GLY A 115 9.29 5.37 -20.46
N SER A 116 8.22 5.64 -21.20
CA SER A 116 8.24 5.77 -22.66
C SER A 116 8.18 7.21 -23.16
N MET A 117 7.84 8.15 -22.27
CA MET A 117 7.80 9.58 -22.58
C MET A 117 9.13 10.13 -23.05
N SER A 118 9.10 11.15 -23.92
CA SER A 118 10.28 11.94 -24.27
C SER A 118 10.89 12.63 -23.02
N LYS A 119 12.18 12.98 -23.10
CA LYS A 119 12.86 13.70 -21.99
C LYS A 119 12.16 15.01 -21.63
N GLU A 120 11.57 15.69 -22.60
CA GLU A 120 10.84 16.93 -22.38
C GLU A 120 9.53 16.69 -21.61
N LYS A 121 8.76 15.66 -22.00
CA LYS A 121 7.54 15.23 -21.29
C LYS A 121 7.86 14.78 -19.88
N GLN A 122 8.95 14.00 -19.67
CA GLN A 122 9.39 13.62 -18.33
C GLN A 122 9.78 14.83 -17.47
N ARG A 123 10.40 15.87 -18.07
CA ARG A 123 10.73 17.11 -17.36
C ARG A 123 9.47 17.87 -16.97
N GLN A 124 8.47 17.94 -17.87
CA GLN A 124 7.18 18.54 -17.59
C GLN A 124 6.44 17.78 -16.49
N PHE A 125 6.42 16.46 -16.56
CA PHE A 125 5.86 15.62 -15.52
C PHE A 125 6.48 15.91 -14.14
N ARG A 126 7.82 15.92 -14.03
CA ARG A 126 8.51 16.25 -12.77
C ARG A 126 8.24 17.66 -12.26
N ARG A 127 7.85 18.60 -13.13
CA ARG A 127 7.39 19.93 -12.74
C ARG A 127 5.99 19.88 -12.13
N ASN A 128 5.11 19.08 -12.72
CA ASN A 128 3.71 18.98 -12.34
C ASN A 128 3.47 18.00 -11.17
N CYS A 129 4.36 17.05 -10.94
CA CYS A 129 4.31 16.07 -9.85
C CYS A 129 5.41 16.34 -8.83
N GLN A 130 5.04 16.71 -7.61
CA GLN A 130 5.97 17.03 -6.53
C GLN A 130 5.76 16.11 -5.33
N VAL A 131 6.79 15.98 -4.49
CA VAL A 131 6.76 15.08 -3.32
C VAL A 131 7.14 15.83 -2.05
N VAL A 132 6.31 15.67 -1.03
CA VAL A 132 6.63 16.01 0.36
C VAL A 132 6.99 14.70 1.06
N PHE A 133 8.24 14.58 1.50
CA PHE A 133 8.76 13.35 2.12
C PHE A 133 8.42 13.27 3.61
N GLN A 134 8.38 12.05 4.13
CA GLN A 134 8.05 11.68 5.50
C GLN A 134 8.84 12.46 6.56
N ASP A 135 10.13 12.60 6.37
CA ASP A 135 11.01 13.31 7.33
C ASP A 135 11.44 14.67 6.76
N ALA A 136 10.76 15.73 7.22
CA ALA A 136 11.13 17.10 6.89
C ALA A 136 12.54 17.46 7.34
N PHE A 137 13.08 16.82 8.41
CA PHE A 137 14.41 17.10 8.92
C PHE A 137 15.48 16.63 7.93
N SER A 138 15.41 15.39 7.46
CA SER A 138 16.37 14.82 6.50
C SER A 138 16.17 15.34 5.07
N SER A 139 14.95 15.79 4.74
CA SER A 139 14.62 16.28 3.39
C SER A 139 15.12 17.70 3.11
N LEU A 140 15.42 18.48 4.14
CA LEU A 140 15.94 19.85 4.04
C LEU A 140 17.45 19.86 4.33
N ASN A 141 18.27 20.35 3.37
CA ASN A 141 19.71 20.45 3.61
C ASN A 141 20.01 21.45 4.75
N PRO A 142 20.57 21.00 5.89
CA PRO A 142 20.78 21.86 7.06
C PRO A 142 21.80 22.98 6.86
N ARG A 143 22.58 22.91 5.77
CA ARG A 143 23.61 23.90 5.42
C ARG A 143 23.13 24.94 4.41
N GLN A 144 21.87 24.88 3.97
CA GLN A 144 21.29 25.84 3.03
C GLN A 144 20.26 26.72 3.73
N LEU A 145 20.15 27.96 3.29
CA LEU A 145 19.12 28.88 3.73
C LEU A 145 17.75 28.44 3.19
N VAL A 146 16.68 28.79 3.88
CA VAL A 146 15.30 28.55 3.42
C VAL A 146 15.08 29.11 2.03
N ARG A 147 15.60 30.32 1.74
CA ARG A 147 15.65 30.93 0.41
C ARG A 147 16.16 29.97 -0.67
N ASP A 148 17.28 29.29 -0.36
CA ASP A 148 17.92 28.42 -1.34
C ASP A 148 17.21 27.09 -1.49
N ILE A 149 16.63 26.57 -0.42
CA ILE A 149 15.87 25.32 -0.40
C ILE A 149 14.57 25.47 -1.20
N VAL A 150 13.75 26.48 -0.89
CA VAL A 150 12.46 26.75 -1.57
C VAL A 150 12.68 27.29 -2.95
N GLY A 151 13.70 28.14 -3.15
CA GLY A 151 14.04 28.75 -4.44
C GLY A 151 14.72 27.83 -5.44
N ARG A 152 15.24 26.64 -5.01
CA ARG A 152 15.96 25.75 -5.91
C ARG A 152 15.14 25.28 -7.12
N PRO A 153 13.90 24.82 -6.98
CA PRO A 153 13.06 24.48 -8.13
C PRO A 153 12.89 25.66 -9.11
N LEU A 154 12.66 26.87 -8.59
CA LEU A 154 12.50 28.09 -9.39
C LEU A 154 13.77 28.42 -10.20
N ARG A 155 14.95 28.31 -9.60
CA ARG A 155 16.21 28.51 -10.31
C ARG A 155 16.43 27.49 -11.42
N VAL A 156 16.11 26.22 -11.18
CA VAL A 156 16.37 25.13 -12.13
C VAL A 156 15.39 25.14 -13.30
N HIS A 157 14.12 25.41 -13.03
CA HIS A 157 13.06 25.30 -14.02
C HIS A 157 12.64 26.65 -14.65
N GLU A 158 12.73 27.74 -13.89
CA GLU A 158 12.28 29.08 -14.31
C GLU A 158 13.45 30.07 -14.43
N GLN A 159 14.67 29.65 -14.04
CA GLN A 159 15.90 30.47 -14.09
C GLN A 159 15.82 31.78 -13.29
N LEU A 160 14.96 31.84 -12.26
CA LEU A 160 14.80 33.01 -11.40
C LEU A 160 16.07 33.25 -10.54
N SER A 161 16.40 34.50 -10.31
CA SER A 161 17.56 34.90 -9.49
C SER A 161 17.33 36.27 -8.86
N GLY A 162 18.19 36.65 -7.90
CA GLY A 162 18.17 37.97 -7.27
C GLY A 162 16.86 38.26 -6.55
N GLU A 163 16.39 39.50 -6.65
CA GLU A 163 15.18 39.98 -5.96
C GLU A 163 13.88 39.30 -6.44
N GLU A 164 13.82 38.90 -7.70
CA GLU A 164 12.65 38.19 -8.24
C GLU A 164 12.50 36.81 -7.60
N LEU A 165 13.59 36.08 -7.42
CA LEU A 165 13.61 34.84 -6.67
C LEU A 165 13.16 35.05 -5.23
N ASP A 166 13.67 36.08 -4.56
CA ASP A 166 13.35 36.38 -3.16
C ASP A 166 11.87 36.70 -2.99
N ARG A 167 11.30 37.53 -3.86
CA ARG A 167 9.87 37.84 -3.87
C ARG A 167 9.03 36.59 -4.03
N ARG A 168 9.37 35.72 -4.99
CA ARG A 168 8.64 34.49 -5.24
C ARG A 168 8.73 33.48 -4.08
N VAL A 169 9.91 33.38 -3.44
CA VAL A 169 10.08 32.54 -2.25
C VAL A 169 9.28 33.08 -1.07
N ILE A 170 9.24 34.40 -0.87
CA ILE A 170 8.43 35.01 0.19
C ILE A 170 6.93 34.71 -0.02
N GLU A 171 6.40 34.88 -1.23
CA GLU A 171 5.03 34.51 -1.56
C GLU A 171 4.70 33.06 -1.21
N LEU A 172 5.63 32.12 -1.47
CA LEU A 172 5.46 30.71 -1.14
C LEU A 172 5.51 30.45 0.37
N LEU A 173 6.36 31.16 1.09
CA LEU A 173 6.43 31.07 2.54
C LEU A 173 5.14 31.61 3.19
N GLU A 174 4.62 32.74 2.71
CA GLU A 174 3.37 33.33 3.19
C GLU A 174 2.18 32.38 2.98
N LYS A 175 2.10 31.68 1.84
CA LYS A 175 1.09 30.64 1.57
C LYS A 175 1.08 29.52 2.61
N VAL A 176 2.21 29.22 3.22
CA VAL A 176 2.29 28.19 4.28
C VAL A 176 2.33 28.80 5.69
N GLY A 177 2.01 30.08 5.84
CA GLY A 177 1.96 30.79 7.12
C GLY A 177 3.34 31.08 7.74
N LEU A 178 4.36 31.31 6.91
CA LEU A 178 5.69 31.76 7.31
C LEU A 178 5.97 33.14 6.69
N GLY A 179 6.58 34.08 7.45
CA GLY A 179 6.86 35.43 6.96
C GLY A 179 8.22 35.56 6.26
N ALA A 180 8.45 36.75 5.67
CA ALA A 180 9.70 37.11 4.98
C ALA A 180 10.94 37.02 5.87
N GLU A 181 10.81 37.22 7.19
CA GLU A 181 11.87 37.11 8.19
C GLU A 181 12.49 35.71 8.29
N HIS A 182 11.84 34.71 7.70
CA HIS A 182 12.30 33.34 7.64
C HIS A 182 13.23 33.04 6.45
N LEU A 183 13.31 33.92 5.48
CA LEU A 183 14.02 33.73 4.21
C LEU A 183 15.51 33.39 4.38
N LEU A 184 16.18 34.08 5.31
CA LEU A 184 17.63 33.95 5.55
C LEU A 184 17.97 33.04 6.75
N ARG A 185 17.05 32.23 7.21
CA ARG A 185 17.28 31.27 8.29
C ARG A 185 17.66 29.89 7.77
N PHE A 186 18.30 29.11 8.62
CA PHE A 186 18.66 27.70 8.36
C PHE A 186 17.60 26.75 8.93
N PRO A 187 17.40 25.54 8.36
CA PRO A 187 16.40 24.58 8.84
C PRO A 187 16.46 24.26 10.34
N HIS A 188 17.66 24.18 10.92
CA HIS A 188 17.82 23.87 12.35
C HIS A 188 17.25 24.95 13.31
N GLN A 189 16.93 26.13 12.81
CA GLN A 189 16.35 27.24 13.59
C GLN A 189 14.80 27.19 13.64
N PHE A 190 14.19 26.14 13.11
CA PHE A 190 12.75 25.97 13.00
C PHE A 190 12.25 24.78 13.79
N SER A 191 11.00 24.85 14.29
CA SER A 191 10.27 23.71 14.85
C SER A 191 9.97 22.64 13.78
N GLY A 192 9.56 21.43 14.19
CA GLY A 192 9.17 20.36 13.29
C GLY A 192 8.07 20.79 12.31
N GLY A 193 7.00 21.41 12.82
CA GLY A 193 5.89 21.89 12.00
C GLY A 193 6.29 23.02 11.02
N GLN A 194 7.17 23.93 11.45
CA GLN A 194 7.71 24.97 10.56
C GLN A 194 8.57 24.37 9.45
N ARG A 195 9.39 23.36 9.73
CA ARG A 195 10.16 22.63 8.69
C ARG A 195 9.23 21.92 7.70
N GLN A 196 8.15 21.33 8.21
CA GLN A 196 7.14 20.72 7.34
C GLN A 196 6.50 21.75 6.41
N ARG A 197 6.15 22.94 6.91
CA ARG A 197 5.66 24.06 6.10
C ARG A 197 6.67 24.50 5.03
N ILE A 198 7.96 24.55 5.34
CA ILE A 198 9.03 24.83 4.37
C ILE A 198 9.10 23.73 3.30
N SER A 199 8.95 22.45 3.68
CA SER A 199 8.93 21.34 2.74
C SER A 199 7.72 21.41 1.79
N ILE A 200 6.55 21.79 2.31
CA ILE A 200 5.35 22.04 1.51
C ILE A 200 5.58 23.23 0.57
N ALA A 201 6.09 24.37 1.05
CA ALA A 201 6.38 25.55 0.22
C ALA A 201 7.33 25.21 -0.95
N ARG A 202 8.36 24.40 -0.69
CA ARG A 202 9.28 23.88 -1.72
C ARG A 202 8.56 23.04 -2.77
N ALA A 203 7.64 22.17 -2.37
CA ALA A 203 6.87 21.35 -3.28
C ALA A 203 5.92 22.20 -4.15
N LEU A 204 5.36 23.27 -3.61
CA LEU A 204 4.46 24.18 -4.34
C LEU A 204 5.18 25.18 -5.27
N ALA A 205 6.51 25.24 -5.23
CA ALA A 205 7.29 26.28 -5.93
C ALA A 205 7.01 26.36 -7.44
N LEU A 206 6.74 25.24 -8.09
CA LEU A 206 6.49 25.14 -9.53
C LEU A 206 4.98 25.12 -9.91
N ASN A 207 4.10 25.44 -8.96
CA ASN A 207 2.64 25.35 -9.14
C ASN A 207 2.23 23.96 -9.69
N PRO A 208 2.55 22.86 -8.96
CA PRO A 208 2.24 21.51 -9.42
C PRO A 208 0.73 21.29 -9.47
N GLU A 209 0.29 20.34 -10.30
CA GLU A 209 -1.10 19.84 -10.30
C GLU A 209 -1.29 18.67 -9.35
N PHE A 210 -0.20 17.93 -9.08
CA PHE A 210 -0.22 16.70 -8.28
C PHE A 210 0.89 16.71 -7.23
N VAL A 211 0.52 16.43 -5.97
CA VAL A 211 1.47 16.35 -4.86
C VAL A 211 1.30 15.03 -4.13
N ILE A 212 2.41 14.31 -3.99
CA ILE A 212 2.50 13.10 -3.18
C ILE A 212 2.96 13.52 -1.78
N LEU A 213 2.13 13.22 -0.78
CA LEU A 213 2.34 13.53 0.62
C LEU A 213 2.68 12.22 1.35
N ASP A 214 3.98 11.91 1.52
CA ASP A 214 4.43 10.67 2.14
C ASP A 214 4.56 10.87 3.66
N GLU A 215 3.58 10.41 4.43
CA GLU A 215 3.46 10.56 5.89
C GLU A 215 3.76 11.99 6.40
N PRO A 216 3.08 13.03 5.87
CA PRO A 216 3.48 14.43 6.09
C PRO A 216 3.34 14.91 7.52
N THR A 217 2.74 14.14 8.41
CA THR A 217 2.45 14.51 9.81
C THR A 217 2.99 13.53 10.85
N SER A 218 3.60 12.42 10.45
CA SER A 218 4.00 11.32 11.36
C SER A 218 5.01 11.71 12.45
N ALA A 219 5.82 12.73 12.21
CA ALA A 219 6.85 13.22 13.16
C ALA A 219 6.43 14.46 13.96
N LEU A 220 5.13 14.80 13.97
CA LEU A 220 4.60 16.00 14.57
C LEU A 220 3.67 15.68 15.76
N ASP A 221 3.58 16.58 16.74
CA ASP A 221 2.57 16.48 17.77
C ASP A 221 1.16 16.72 17.23
N VAL A 222 0.13 16.20 17.91
CA VAL A 222 -1.27 16.18 17.47
C VAL A 222 -1.79 17.57 17.10
N SER A 223 -1.41 18.62 17.85
CA SER A 223 -1.89 19.98 17.59
C SER A 223 -1.30 20.58 16.32
N VAL A 224 -0.01 20.34 16.08
CA VAL A 224 0.69 20.77 14.85
C VAL A 224 0.25 19.93 13.65
N GLN A 225 -0.02 18.63 13.86
CA GLN A 225 -0.58 17.77 12.84
C GLN A 225 -1.90 18.32 12.28
N ALA A 226 -2.85 18.69 13.16
CA ALA A 226 -4.12 19.30 12.74
C ALA A 226 -3.91 20.60 11.92
N GLN A 227 -2.95 21.44 12.32
CA GLN A 227 -2.63 22.67 11.58
C GLN A 227 -2.07 22.40 10.18
N ILE A 228 -1.23 21.36 10.02
CA ILE A 228 -0.70 20.96 8.70
C ILE A 228 -1.80 20.38 7.81
N LEU A 229 -2.70 19.57 8.37
CA LEU A 229 -3.83 19.00 7.62
C LEU A 229 -4.76 20.11 7.10
N ASN A 230 -5.15 21.07 7.96
CA ASN A 230 -5.97 22.20 7.56
C ASN A 230 -5.29 23.04 6.46
N LEU A 231 -3.99 23.33 6.62
CA LEU A 231 -3.21 24.02 5.59
C LEU A 231 -3.26 23.27 4.24
N LEU A 232 -3.13 21.95 4.24
CA LEU A 232 -3.17 21.16 3.00
C LEU A 232 -4.55 21.20 2.35
N VAL A 233 -5.65 21.18 3.12
CA VAL A 233 -7.02 21.35 2.63
C VAL A 233 -7.22 22.73 2.00
N GLU A 234 -6.76 23.80 2.68
CA GLU A 234 -6.84 25.18 2.16
C GLU A 234 -6.05 25.34 0.85
N LEU A 235 -4.82 24.81 0.80
CA LEU A 235 -3.98 24.84 -0.41
C LEU A 235 -4.60 24.04 -1.56
N GLN A 236 -5.24 22.90 -1.28
CA GLN A 236 -5.96 22.13 -2.29
C GLN A 236 -7.10 22.92 -2.89
N ALA A 237 -7.93 23.57 -2.06
CA ALA A 237 -9.05 24.38 -2.51
C ALA A 237 -8.59 25.62 -3.29
N GLU A 238 -7.52 26.30 -2.84
CA GLU A 238 -6.99 27.51 -3.50
C GLU A 238 -6.36 27.22 -4.86
N MET A 239 -5.58 26.12 -4.95
CA MET A 239 -4.73 25.83 -6.11
C MET A 239 -5.29 24.72 -7.01
N GLY A 240 -6.40 24.05 -6.65
CA GLY A 240 -6.96 22.92 -7.40
C GLY A 240 -6.06 21.69 -7.41
N LEU A 241 -5.34 21.44 -6.31
CA LEU A 241 -4.34 20.37 -6.24
C LEU A 241 -4.99 18.99 -6.20
N THR A 242 -4.31 18.01 -6.78
CA THR A 242 -4.58 16.59 -6.58
C THR A 242 -3.59 16.04 -5.57
N TYR A 243 -4.05 15.22 -4.62
CA TYR A 243 -3.17 14.61 -3.62
C TYR A 243 -3.16 13.09 -3.69
N LEU A 244 -1.98 12.49 -3.54
CA LEU A 244 -1.81 11.15 -3.01
C LEU A 244 -1.34 11.29 -1.57
N PHE A 245 -2.22 11.03 -0.62
CA PHE A 245 -1.95 11.16 0.81
C PHE A 245 -1.61 9.80 1.41
N ILE A 246 -0.34 9.56 1.73
CA ILE A 246 0.15 8.30 2.29
C ILE A 246 0.26 8.44 3.80
N THR A 247 -0.38 7.52 4.53
CA THR A 247 -0.29 7.47 6.00
C THR A 247 -0.57 6.04 6.52
N HIS A 248 -0.24 5.80 7.77
CA HIS A 248 -0.70 4.61 8.50
C HIS A 248 -1.89 4.92 9.44
N ASP A 249 -2.28 6.19 9.55
CA ASP A 249 -3.39 6.65 10.39
C ASP A 249 -4.67 6.81 9.57
N LEU A 250 -5.63 5.93 9.81
CA LEU A 250 -6.92 5.92 9.10
C LEU A 250 -7.80 7.13 9.47
N GLY A 251 -7.69 7.63 10.71
CA GLY A 251 -8.46 8.80 11.15
C GLY A 251 -8.06 10.08 10.42
N VAL A 252 -6.77 10.23 10.11
CA VAL A 252 -6.28 11.35 9.30
C VAL A 252 -6.84 11.30 7.88
N VAL A 253 -6.89 10.11 7.29
CA VAL A 253 -7.41 9.92 5.92
C VAL A 253 -8.89 10.22 5.84
N GLN A 254 -9.67 9.86 6.84
CA GLN A 254 -11.10 10.17 6.91
C GLN A 254 -11.38 11.67 6.78
N HIS A 255 -10.48 12.51 7.29
CA HIS A 255 -10.60 13.97 7.22
C HIS A 255 -10.11 14.55 5.89
N MET A 256 -9.15 13.89 5.23
CA MET A 256 -8.42 14.44 4.08
C MET A 256 -8.84 13.89 2.73
N ALA A 257 -9.28 12.63 2.68
CA ALA A 257 -9.38 11.90 1.42
C ALA A 257 -10.82 11.77 0.91
N ASP A 258 -11.00 11.94 -0.39
CA ASP A 258 -12.24 11.62 -1.10
C ASP A 258 -12.40 10.11 -1.26
N ASP A 259 -11.34 9.44 -1.71
CA ASP A 259 -11.26 7.99 -1.88
C ASP A 259 -10.10 7.42 -1.07
N ILE A 260 -10.21 6.15 -0.68
CA ILE A 260 -9.18 5.44 0.06
C ILE A 260 -8.78 4.15 -0.66
N ALA A 261 -7.48 3.88 -0.68
CA ALA A 261 -6.89 2.62 -1.07
C ALA A 261 -6.17 2.00 0.13
N VAL A 262 -6.59 0.83 0.55
CA VAL A 262 -5.99 0.09 1.67
C VAL A 262 -4.97 -0.89 1.11
N MET A 263 -3.72 -0.75 1.53
CA MET A 263 -2.60 -1.55 1.01
C MET A 263 -2.08 -2.52 2.07
N TYR A 264 -1.97 -3.80 1.70
CA TYR A 264 -1.40 -4.85 2.53
C TYR A 264 -0.41 -5.69 1.71
N LEU A 265 0.79 -5.87 2.23
CA LEU A 265 1.85 -6.73 1.68
C LEU A 265 2.00 -6.60 0.15
N GLY A 266 2.13 -5.35 -0.32
CA GLY A 266 2.37 -5.03 -1.73
C GLY A 266 1.14 -4.95 -2.62
N GLN A 267 -0.07 -5.23 -2.13
CA GLN A 267 -1.32 -5.21 -2.91
C GLN A 267 -2.36 -4.26 -2.32
N ILE A 268 -3.25 -3.73 -3.18
CA ILE A 268 -4.45 -3.03 -2.72
C ILE A 268 -5.50 -4.09 -2.38
N VAL A 269 -5.95 -4.07 -1.12
CA VAL A 269 -6.93 -5.05 -0.62
C VAL A 269 -8.35 -4.50 -0.55
N GLU A 270 -8.51 -3.18 -0.46
CA GLU A 270 -9.80 -2.51 -0.55
C GLU A 270 -9.62 -1.11 -1.16
N TYR A 271 -10.61 -0.68 -1.97
CA TYR A 271 -10.65 0.65 -2.57
C TYR A 271 -12.10 1.15 -2.65
N GLY A 272 -12.30 2.44 -2.42
CA GLY A 272 -13.60 3.08 -2.57
C GLY A 272 -13.69 4.46 -1.94
N PRO A 273 -14.88 5.09 -1.96
CA PRO A 273 -15.15 6.34 -1.26
C PRO A 273 -14.84 6.21 0.24
N THR A 274 -14.14 7.19 0.80
CA THR A 274 -13.60 7.14 2.16
C THR A 274 -14.67 6.84 3.20
N ASP A 275 -15.80 7.55 3.15
CA ASP A 275 -16.90 7.34 4.11
C ASP A 275 -17.43 5.91 4.06
N GLN A 276 -17.60 5.35 2.86
CA GLN A 276 -18.14 4.00 2.71
C GLN A 276 -17.17 2.92 3.19
N VAL A 277 -15.86 3.08 2.91
CA VAL A 277 -14.84 2.12 3.39
C VAL A 277 -14.69 2.22 4.90
N PHE A 278 -14.81 3.43 5.46
CA PHE A 278 -14.72 3.64 6.89
C PHE A 278 -15.94 3.10 7.63
N ASP A 279 -17.16 3.43 7.19
CA ASP A 279 -18.39 3.03 7.86
C ASP A 279 -18.65 1.52 7.71
N ASN A 280 -18.42 0.98 6.52
CA ASN A 280 -18.72 -0.42 6.20
C ASN A 280 -17.58 -1.06 5.38
N PRO A 281 -16.44 -1.38 6.01
CA PRO A 281 -15.31 -2.02 5.33
C PRO A 281 -15.71 -3.38 4.76
N LEU A 282 -15.21 -3.70 3.56
CA LEU A 282 -15.45 -4.99 2.89
C LEU A 282 -14.28 -5.97 3.08
N HIS A 283 -13.11 -5.48 3.49
CA HIS A 283 -11.96 -6.33 3.77
C HIS A 283 -11.67 -6.40 5.28
N PRO A 284 -11.41 -7.59 5.85
CA PRO A 284 -11.11 -7.75 7.29
C PRO A 284 -9.96 -6.86 7.78
N TYR A 285 -8.96 -6.63 6.95
CA TYR A 285 -7.83 -5.75 7.28
C TYR A 285 -8.25 -4.29 7.46
N SER A 286 -9.11 -3.78 6.59
CA SER A 286 -9.66 -2.42 6.72
C SER A 286 -10.47 -2.26 8.01
N ARG A 287 -11.22 -3.29 8.37
CA ARG A 287 -11.96 -3.35 9.64
C ARG A 287 -11.02 -3.25 10.83
N VAL A 288 -9.95 -4.06 10.84
CA VAL A 288 -8.96 -4.05 11.93
C VAL A 288 -8.25 -2.70 12.01
N LEU A 289 -7.82 -2.12 10.88
CA LEU A 289 -7.20 -0.80 10.86
C LEU A 289 -8.12 0.28 11.43
N ARG A 290 -9.42 0.26 11.09
CA ARG A 290 -10.40 1.19 11.63
C ARG A 290 -10.56 1.02 13.14
N ASP A 291 -10.75 -0.20 13.61
CA ASP A 291 -11.03 -0.50 15.02
C ASP A 291 -9.77 -0.36 15.92
N SER A 292 -8.58 -0.27 15.30
CA SER A 292 -7.31 0.00 16.00
C SER A 292 -7.14 1.49 16.36
N ASN A 293 -7.87 2.40 15.70
CA ASN A 293 -7.84 3.82 16.02
C ASN A 293 -8.65 4.08 17.29
N PRO A 294 -8.06 4.74 18.30
CA PRO A 294 -8.78 5.09 19.52
C PRO A 294 -9.86 6.14 19.19
N THR A 295 -11.12 5.73 19.19
CA THR A 295 -12.25 6.67 19.16
C THR A 295 -12.51 7.18 20.57
N LEU A 296 -12.89 8.47 20.71
CA LEU A 296 -13.23 9.10 21.98
C LEU A 296 -14.45 8.45 22.69
N GLU A 297 -15.19 7.60 22.01
CA GLU A 297 -16.50 7.08 22.45
C GLU A 297 -16.62 5.55 22.56
N GLY A 298 -15.57 4.77 22.36
CA GLY A 298 -15.74 3.32 22.28
C GLY A 298 -14.69 2.45 22.95
N GLU A 299 -15.13 1.41 23.65
CA GLU A 299 -14.31 0.26 24.01
C GLU A 299 -13.73 -0.34 22.73
N ARG A 300 -12.41 -0.63 22.70
CA ARG A 300 -11.76 -1.36 21.60
C ARG A 300 -12.49 -2.69 21.40
N ASN A 301 -13.03 -2.92 20.24
CA ASN A 301 -13.60 -4.22 19.90
C ASN A 301 -12.44 -5.20 19.65
N ARG A 302 -12.02 -5.89 20.71
CA ARG A 302 -10.91 -6.86 20.68
C ARG A 302 -11.21 -8.11 19.84
N ASP A 303 -12.46 -8.28 19.38
CA ASP A 303 -12.83 -9.42 18.56
C ASP A 303 -12.21 -9.36 17.14
N TRP A 304 -11.80 -8.14 16.69
CA TRP A 304 -11.15 -7.90 15.41
C TRP A 304 -9.67 -7.54 15.62
N GLU A 305 -8.85 -8.53 15.93
CA GLU A 305 -7.40 -8.38 16.03
C GLU A 305 -6.70 -9.30 15.02
N LEU A 306 -5.59 -8.84 14.45
CA LEU A 306 -4.75 -9.69 13.62
C LEU A 306 -3.87 -10.57 14.51
N SER A 307 -3.80 -11.85 14.19
CA SER A 307 -2.91 -12.79 14.88
C SER A 307 -1.57 -12.89 14.15
N GLY A 308 -0.53 -13.30 14.87
CA GLY A 308 0.79 -13.60 14.29
C GLY A 308 1.54 -12.39 13.72
N THR A 309 2.62 -12.68 13.02
CA THR A 309 3.53 -11.71 12.40
C THR A 309 3.15 -11.41 10.96
N VAL A 310 3.65 -10.29 10.42
CA VAL A 310 3.48 -9.97 8.99
C VAL A 310 4.24 -11.01 8.15
N PRO A 311 3.59 -11.65 7.17
CA PRO A 311 4.24 -12.65 6.33
C PRO A 311 5.42 -12.09 5.54
N ASN A 312 6.32 -12.99 5.11
CA ASN A 312 7.51 -12.62 4.37
C ASN A 312 7.15 -12.05 2.98
N PRO A 313 7.55 -10.80 2.65
CA PRO A 313 7.26 -10.21 1.34
C PRO A 313 8.07 -10.83 0.18
N ILE A 314 9.04 -11.69 0.45
CA ILE A 314 9.79 -12.42 -0.59
C ILE A 314 8.93 -13.56 -1.12
N ASP A 315 8.26 -14.25 -0.21
CA ASP A 315 7.37 -15.38 -0.49
C ASP A 315 6.02 -15.15 0.22
N PRO A 316 5.17 -14.27 -0.34
CA PRO A 316 3.89 -13.95 0.29
C PRO A 316 2.92 -15.13 0.20
N PRO A 317 1.99 -15.28 1.17
CA PRO A 317 0.98 -16.32 1.17
C PRO A 317 0.18 -16.38 -0.12
N HIS A 318 -0.16 -17.59 -0.57
CA HIS A 318 -1.05 -17.82 -1.71
C HIS A 318 -2.47 -17.32 -1.44
N GLY A 319 -3.23 -17.01 -2.49
CA GLY A 319 -4.59 -16.51 -2.37
C GLY A 319 -4.66 -15.15 -1.68
N CYS A 320 -5.43 -15.02 -0.61
CA CYS A 320 -5.53 -13.79 0.17
C CYS A 320 -4.31 -13.66 1.10
N ARG A 321 -3.44 -12.69 0.87
CA ARG A 321 -2.19 -12.48 1.65
C ARG A 321 -2.41 -12.26 3.15
N LEU A 322 -3.63 -11.86 3.54
CA LEU A 322 -3.97 -11.64 4.95
C LEU A 322 -4.33 -12.95 5.68
N HIS A 323 -4.70 -14.02 4.96
CA HIS A 323 -5.36 -15.18 5.59
C HIS A 323 -4.60 -15.78 6.79
N PRO A 324 -3.26 -15.80 6.85
CA PRO A 324 -2.56 -16.32 8.04
C PRO A 324 -2.80 -15.50 9.31
N ARG A 325 -3.17 -14.23 9.16
CA ARG A 325 -3.44 -13.30 10.27
C ARG A 325 -4.94 -12.99 10.45
N CYS A 326 -5.77 -13.39 9.52
CA CYS A 326 -7.16 -12.98 9.44
C CYS A 326 -8.03 -13.70 10.48
N PRO A 327 -8.80 -12.98 11.33
CA PRO A 327 -9.67 -13.60 12.35
C PRO A 327 -10.86 -14.36 11.74
N VAL A 328 -11.17 -14.10 10.47
CA VAL A 328 -12.28 -14.74 9.72
C VAL A 328 -11.79 -15.57 8.55
N ALA A 329 -10.53 -15.99 8.56
CA ALA A 329 -9.97 -16.83 7.49
C ALA A 329 -10.77 -18.12 7.32
N ALA A 330 -10.97 -18.54 6.07
CA ALA A 330 -11.71 -19.73 5.70
C ALA A 330 -10.88 -20.61 4.76
N ALA A 331 -11.36 -21.80 4.45
CA ALA A 331 -10.72 -22.77 3.57
C ALA A 331 -10.33 -22.19 2.20
N ALA A 332 -11.19 -21.35 1.62
CA ALA A 332 -10.98 -20.74 0.31
C ALA A 332 -9.92 -19.63 0.29
N CYS A 333 -9.36 -19.22 1.45
CA CYS A 333 -8.46 -18.07 1.52
C CYS A 333 -7.02 -18.36 1.05
N GLY A 334 -6.62 -19.64 0.86
CA GLY A 334 -5.35 -19.96 0.22
C GLY A 334 -4.30 -20.64 1.10
N TRP A 335 -4.73 -21.53 1.97
CA TRP A 335 -3.84 -22.28 2.88
C TRP A 335 -2.83 -23.15 2.14
N SER A 336 -1.60 -23.18 2.63
CA SER A 336 -0.46 -23.91 2.10
C SER A 336 0.28 -24.72 3.17
N VAL A 337 1.24 -25.54 2.74
CA VAL A 337 2.16 -26.26 3.64
C VAL A 337 2.95 -25.27 4.51
N SER A 338 3.40 -24.15 3.92
CA SER A 338 4.13 -23.09 4.64
C SER A 338 3.30 -22.51 5.77
N ASP A 339 2.01 -22.23 5.53
CA ASP A 339 1.11 -21.67 6.54
C ASP A 339 0.87 -22.65 7.70
N ALA A 340 0.72 -23.94 7.40
CA ALA A 340 0.56 -24.97 8.41
C ALA A 340 1.80 -25.06 9.32
N LEU A 341 2.98 -25.04 8.74
CA LEU A 341 4.25 -25.09 9.47
C LEU A 341 4.48 -23.83 10.32
N SER A 342 4.30 -22.63 9.72
CA SER A 342 4.48 -21.36 10.43
C SER A 342 3.52 -21.23 11.60
N ARG A 343 2.24 -21.60 11.43
CA ARG A 343 1.28 -21.62 12.54
C ARG A 343 1.62 -22.62 13.63
N THR A 344 2.19 -23.76 13.27
CA THR A 344 2.64 -24.74 14.27
C THR A 344 3.83 -24.21 15.05
N GLU A 345 4.77 -23.57 14.39
CA GLU A 345 5.91 -22.91 15.03
C GLU A 345 5.46 -21.82 16.01
N GLU A 346 4.51 -20.96 15.59
CA GLU A 346 3.98 -19.86 16.42
C GLU A 346 3.15 -20.35 17.62
N ASN A 347 2.23 -21.30 17.39
CA ASN A 347 1.26 -21.72 18.42
C ASN A 347 1.76 -22.86 19.30
N SER A 348 2.68 -23.68 18.81
CA SER A 348 3.18 -24.88 19.48
C SER A 348 4.66 -25.13 19.15
N PRO A 349 5.59 -24.26 19.62
CA PRO A 349 7.02 -24.38 19.28
C PRO A 349 7.60 -25.73 19.65
N VAL A 350 7.17 -26.30 20.79
CA VAL A 350 7.61 -27.64 21.25
C VAL A 350 7.19 -28.73 20.26
N LEU A 351 6.00 -28.65 19.70
CA LEU A 351 5.53 -29.56 18.66
C LEU A 351 6.33 -29.38 17.37
N PHE A 352 6.60 -28.17 16.98
CA PHE A 352 7.39 -27.85 15.79
C PHE A 352 8.82 -28.42 15.89
N GLU A 353 9.45 -28.37 17.05
CA GLU A 353 10.76 -28.98 17.31
C GLU A 353 10.79 -30.51 17.14
N THR A 354 9.63 -31.18 17.18
CA THR A 354 9.54 -32.63 16.93
C THR A 354 9.54 -33.03 15.45
N ILE A 355 9.50 -32.02 14.54
CA ILE A 355 9.56 -32.26 13.09
C ILE A 355 10.99 -32.67 12.70
N LYS A 356 11.15 -33.84 12.12
CA LYS A 356 12.43 -34.37 11.61
C LYS A 356 12.73 -33.97 10.19
N THR A 357 11.75 -34.21 9.31
CA THR A 357 11.89 -33.92 7.87
C THR A 357 10.59 -33.42 7.29
N ILE A 358 10.73 -32.54 6.29
CA ILE A 358 9.63 -32.04 5.49
C ILE A 358 9.98 -32.30 4.02
N GLU A 359 9.28 -33.25 3.41
CA GLU A 359 9.43 -33.62 2.01
C GLU A 359 8.29 -32.91 1.23
N ARG A 360 8.60 -31.73 0.65
CA ARG A 360 7.66 -30.97 -0.18
C ARG A 360 7.59 -31.53 -1.58
N VAL A 361 6.39 -31.75 -2.08
CA VAL A 361 6.12 -32.04 -3.50
C VAL A 361 5.94 -30.71 -4.24
N ASP A 362 5.19 -29.80 -3.63
CA ASP A 362 4.93 -28.42 -4.07
C ASP A 362 4.49 -27.55 -2.87
N ASP A 363 3.95 -26.35 -3.09
CA ASP A 363 3.52 -25.43 -2.05
C ASP A 363 2.28 -25.94 -1.28
N PHE A 364 1.50 -26.83 -1.86
CA PHE A 364 0.24 -27.35 -1.32
C PHE A 364 0.35 -28.79 -0.81
N ASN A 365 1.36 -29.54 -1.24
CA ASN A 365 1.50 -30.95 -0.94
C ASN A 365 2.85 -31.26 -0.28
N ALA A 366 2.82 -31.96 0.87
CA ALA A 366 4.03 -32.39 1.58
C ALA A 366 3.79 -33.62 2.43
N GLN A 367 4.92 -34.34 2.75
CA GLN A 367 4.99 -35.30 3.81
C GLN A 367 5.87 -34.75 4.94
N VAL A 368 5.32 -34.69 6.15
CA VAL A 368 6.00 -34.20 7.36
C VAL A 368 6.23 -35.35 8.31
N ALA A 369 7.48 -35.63 8.64
CA ALA A 369 7.85 -36.72 9.58
C ALA A 369 8.24 -36.12 10.94
N PHE A 370 7.76 -36.75 12.00
CA PHE A 370 7.94 -36.37 13.41
C PHE A 370 8.84 -37.38 14.14
N ASP A 371 9.30 -37.03 15.35
CA ASP A 371 10.08 -37.92 16.21
C ASP A 371 9.32 -39.19 16.61
N ASN A 372 7.99 -39.08 16.78
CA ASN A 372 7.10 -40.15 17.18
C ASN A 372 5.68 -39.94 16.64
N GLU A 373 4.84 -40.96 16.83
CA GLU A 373 3.44 -40.92 16.38
C GLU A 373 2.59 -39.93 17.16
N ASP A 374 2.90 -39.63 18.42
CA ASP A 374 2.17 -38.68 19.24
C ASP A 374 2.34 -37.26 18.71
N GLY A 375 3.55 -36.87 18.27
CA GLY A 375 3.81 -35.59 17.57
C GLY A 375 3.02 -35.48 16.27
N ALA A 376 3.01 -36.56 15.47
CA ALA A 376 2.23 -36.60 14.23
C ALA A 376 0.71 -36.40 14.48
N ARG A 377 0.16 -37.05 15.49
CA ARG A 377 -1.23 -36.95 15.90
C ARG A 377 -1.57 -35.53 16.41
N ALA A 378 -0.72 -34.98 17.30
CA ALA A 378 -0.88 -33.65 17.84
C ALA A 378 -0.90 -32.57 16.72
N PHE A 379 -0.06 -32.74 15.70
CA PHE A 379 -0.05 -31.85 14.53
C PHE A 379 -1.35 -31.94 13.73
N VAL A 380 -1.88 -33.13 13.46
CA VAL A 380 -3.16 -33.33 12.79
C VAL A 380 -4.30 -32.74 13.60
N ASP A 381 -4.33 -32.94 14.93
CA ASP A 381 -5.33 -32.37 15.81
C ASP A 381 -5.31 -30.84 15.78
N GLN A 382 -4.14 -30.22 15.74
CA GLN A 382 -3.99 -28.77 15.61
C GLN A 382 -4.54 -28.27 14.27
N LEU A 383 -4.25 -28.95 13.16
CA LEU A 383 -4.77 -28.56 11.84
C LEU A 383 -6.28 -28.73 11.74
N THR A 384 -6.82 -29.83 12.24
CA THR A 384 -8.26 -30.14 12.19
C THR A 384 -9.11 -29.22 13.06
N ASN A 385 -8.55 -28.69 14.14
CA ASN A 385 -9.19 -27.70 15.02
C ASN A 385 -8.96 -26.25 14.58
N SER A 386 -8.40 -26.03 13.40
CA SER A 386 -8.12 -24.71 12.84
C SER A 386 -8.98 -24.41 11.61
N SER A 387 -8.88 -23.17 11.11
CA SER A 387 -9.50 -22.74 9.84
C SER A 387 -8.94 -23.48 8.61
N MET A 388 -7.85 -24.23 8.76
CA MET A 388 -7.24 -25.05 7.70
C MET A 388 -7.94 -26.39 7.45
N ASN A 389 -8.76 -26.87 8.38
CA ASN A 389 -9.37 -28.20 8.28
C ASN A 389 -10.10 -28.42 6.94
N ASN A 390 -10.94 -27.46 6.55
CA ASN A 390 -11.72 -27.58 5.31
C ASN A 390 -10.92 -27.14 4.04
N ALA A 391 -9.67 -26.70 4.19
CA ALA A 391 -8.81 -26.33 3.08
C ALA A 391 -8.10 -27.53 2.43
N MET A 392 -8.17 -28.70 3.07
CA MET A 392 -7.62 -29.94 2.57
C MET A 392 -8.71 -30.81 1.96
N PRO A 393 -8.64 -31.17 0.67
CA PRO A 393 -9.64 -32.03 0.01
C PRO A 393 -9.63 -33.45 0.59
N ILE A 394 -8.48 -33.87 1.13
CA ILE A 394 -8.30 -35.13 1.85
C ILE A 394 -7.84 -34.77 3.27
N PRO A 395 -8.53 -35.16 4.31
CA PRO A 395 -8.07 -34.93 5.69
C PRO A 395 -6.63 -35.42 5.88
N PRO A 396 -5.82 -34.73 6.67
CA PRO A 396 -4.45 -35.14 6.90
C PRO A 396 -4.43 -36.55 7.52
N THR A 397 -3.64 -37.43 6.94
CA THR A 397 -3.56 -38.83 7.37
C THR A 397 -2.24 -39.09 8.08
N VAL A 398 -2.32 -39.76 9.23
CA VAL A 398 -1.15 -40.22 10.00
C VAL A 398 -0.77 -41.62 9.56
N SER A 399 0.49 -41.81 9.18
CA SER A 399 1.07 -43.10 8.87
C SER A 399 2.36 -43.30 9.70
N GLY A 400 2.22 -43.97 10.83
CA GLY A 400 3.29 -44.04 11.84
C GLY A 400 3.62 -42.66 12.38
N SER A 401 4.86 -42.20 12.25
CA SER A 401 5.30 -40.86 12.65
C SER A 401 5.23 -39.81 11.52
N SER A 402 4.57 -40.11 10.41
CA SER A 402 4.49 -39.19 9.25
C SER A 402 3.06 -38.72 8.99
N VAL A 403 2.92 -37.49 8.55
CA VAL A 403 1.64 -36.86 8.15
C VAL A 403 1.74 -36.42 6.70
N THR A 404 0.73 -36.81 5.91
CA THR A 404 0.56 -36.32 4.53
C THR A 404 -0.38 -35.15 4.53
N LEU A 405 0.08 -34.02 3.97
CA LEU A 405 -0.68 -32.79 3.76
C LEU A 405 -1.03 -32.64 2.29
N ALA A 406 -2.27 -32.27 2.01
CA ALA A 406 -2.74 -31.93 0.66
C ALA A 406 -3.74 -30.79 0.76
N PHE A 407 -3.33 -29.57 0.47
CA PHE A 407 -4.18 -28.39 0.42
C PHE A 407 -4.77 -28.18 -0.97
N ASN A 408 -5.91 -27.49 -1.04
CA ASN A 408 -6.46 -27.05 -2.32
C ASN A 408 -5.59 -25.94 -2.92
N GLU A 409 -5.20 -26.09 -4.18
CA GLU A 409 -4.60 -25.00 -4.93
C GLU A 409 -5.65 -23.88 -5.13
N VAL A 410 -5.28 -22.65 -4.83
CA VAL A 410 -6.14 -21.49 -4.98
C VAL A 410 -5.45 -20.44 -5.85
N LYS A 411 -6.26 -19.63 -6.54
CA LYS A 411 -5.78 -18.46 -7.25
C LYS A 411 -5.51 -17.32 -6.26
N ASP A 412 -4.54 -16.48 -6.58
CA ASP A 412 -4.30 -15.26 -5.81
C ASP A 412 -5.55 -14.36 -5.83
N ALA A 413 -5.83 -13.76 -4.69
CA ALA A 413 -6.98 -12.89 -4.52
C ALA A 413 -6.78 -11.61 -5.34
N SER A 414 -7.70 -11.33 -6.26
CA SER A 414 -7.73 -10.12 -7.07
C SER A 414 -8.64 -9.05 -6.48
N LEU A 415 -8.34 -7.79 -6.77
CA LEU A 415 -9.22 -6.67 -6.40
C LEU A 415 -10.41 -6.63 -7.36
N GLU A 416 -11.59 -6.98 -6.87
CA GLU A 416 -12.83 -7.04 -7.67
C GLU A 416 -13.86 -6.01 -7.20
N GLN A 417 -14.66 -5.52 -8.14
CA GLN A 417 -15.74 -4.60 -7.83
C GLN A 417 -16.90 -5.36 -7.18
N ILE A 418 -17.15 -5.07 -5.90
CA ILE A 418 -18.21 -5.73 -5.10
C ILE A 418 -19.51 -4.93 -5.11
N GLN A 419 -19.39 -3.60 -5.04
CA GLN A 419 -20.49 -2.65 -5.06
C GLN A 419 -20.14 -1.50 -5.98
N LYS A 420 -21.11 -0.61 -6.26
CA LYS A 420 -20.81 0.60 -7.05
C LYS A 420 -19.69 1.39 -6.39
N ASP A 421 -18.66 1.68 -7.15
CA ASP A 421 -17.46 2.44 -6.74
C ASP A 421 -16.71 1.85 -5.54
N ARG A 422 -16.87 0.53 -5.28
CA ARG A 422 -16.18 -0.19 -4.20
C ARG A 422 -15.60 -1.53 -4.66
N TRP A 423 -14.36 -1.76 -4.30
CA TRP A 423 -13.58 -2.96 -4.66
C TRP A 423 -12.99 -3.60 -3.41
N SER A 424 -12.94 -4.93 -3.38
CA SER A 424 -12.28 -5.70 -2.32
C SER A 424 -11.62 -6.95 -2.90
N SER A 425 -10.47 -7.32 -2.34
CA SER A 425 -9.80 -8.59 -2.63
C SER A 425 -10.17 -9.71 -1.66
N CYS A 426 -11.08 -9.45 -0.72
CA CYS A 426 -11.55 -10.48 0.18
C CYS A 426 -12.48 -11.45 -0.55
N ILE A 427 -12.05 -12.69 -0.78
CA ILE A 427 -12.79 -13.75 -1.48
C ILE A 427 -14.20 -13.94 -0.87
N ARG A 428 -14.31 -13.94 0.45
CA ARG A 428 -15.61 -14.09 1.14
C ARG A 428 -16.53 -12.88 0.96
N SER A 429 -15.98 -11.66 0.86
CA SER A 429 -16.78 -10.46 0.59
C SER A 429 -17.23 -10.42 -0.88
N GLN A 430 -16.44 -10.96 -1.80
CA GLN A 430 -16.80 -11.11 -3.21
C GLN A 430 -18.04 -11.99 -3.38
N GLU A 431 -18.17 -13.06 -2.59
CA GLU A 431 -19.32 -13.96 -2.63
C GLU A 431 -20.63 -13.33 -2.11
N ASN A 432 -20.55 -12.51 -1.05
CA ASN A 432 -21.73 -12.07 -0.29
C ASN A 432 -21.96 -10.55 -0.33
N GLY A 433 -21.01 -9.77 -0.88
CA GLY A 433 -21.09 -8.30 -0.91
C GLY A 433 -20.98 -7.62 0.46
N LEU A 434 -20.60 -8.37 1.50
CA LEU A 434 -20.51 -7.92 2.90
C LEU A 434 -19.21 -8.41 3.55
N LEU A 435 -18.79 -7.71 4.59
CA LEU A 435 -17.68 -8.17 5.44
C LEU A 435 -18.08 -9.51 6.11
N PRO A 436 -17.21 -10.54 6.08
CA PRO A 436 -17.45 -11.78 6.77
C PRO A 436 -17.66 -11.57 8.28
N GLU A 437 -18.68 -12.24 8.84
CA GLU A 437 -18.92 -12.21 10.29
C GLU A 437 -17.86 -13.02 11.05
N LEU A 438 -17.51 -12.56 12.26
CA LEU A 438 -16.70 -13.32 13.20
C LEU A 438 -17.48 -14.59 13.64
N VAL A 439 -16.88 -15.74 13.42
CA VAL A 439 -17.36 -16.99 14.02
C VAL A 439 -16.98 -16.92 15.50
N LYS A 440 -17.93 -16.63 16.38
CA LYS A 440 -17.71 -16.70 17.82
C LYS A 440 -17.37 -18.15 18.17
N THR A 441 -16.10 -18.44 18.37
CA THR A 441 -15.68 -19.70 19.03
C THR A 441 -16.37 -19.72 20.40
N PRO A 442 -17.03 -20.82 20.80
CA PRO A 442 -17.58 -20.94 22.14
C PRO A 442 -16.45 -20.69 23.14
N GLN A 443 -16.59 -19.66 23.97
CA GLN A 443 -15.63 -19.46 25.07
C GLN A 443 -15.65 -20.75 25.89
N VAL A 444 -14.53 -21.45 25.92
CA VAL A 444 -14.30 -22.49 26.93
C VAL A 444 -14.35 -21.75 28.26
N ASN A 445 -15.47 -21.90 28.96
CA ASN A 445 -15.63 -21.41 30.33
C ASN A 445 -14.50 -22.06 31.15
N GLU A 446 -13.45 -21.32 31.44
CA GLU A 446 -12.61 -21.56 32.59
C GLU A 446 -13.47 -21.31 33.85
N LYS A 447 -14.29 -22.33 34.17
CA LYS A 447 -14.94 -22.39 35.47
C LYS A 447 -13.93 -22.93 36.48
N GLU A 448 -13.52 -21.99 37.38
CA GLU A 448 -13.46 -22.20 38.81
C GLU A 448 -12.79 -23.51 39.29
N GLY A 449 -11.51 -23.39 39.64
CA GLY A 449 -10.89 -24.19 40.68
C GLY A 449 -10.66 -23.30 41.89
N GLN A 450 -11.53 -23.41 42.86
CA GLN A 450 -11.34 -22.94 44.23
C GLN A 450 -10.15 -23.62 44.88
#